data_7395a08c52166b2846ab06cfcb9bea39
#
_entry.id   7395a08c52166b2846ab06cfcb9bea39
#
_cell.length_a   1.000
_cell.length_b   1.000
_cell.length_c   1.000
_cell.angle_alpha   90.00
_cell.angle_beta   90.00
_cell.angle_gamma   90.00
#
_symmetry.space_group_name_H-M   'P 1'
#
loop_
_entity.id
_entity.type
_entity.pdbx_description
1 polymer ?
#
loop_
_entity_poly.entity_id
_entity_poly.type
_entity_poly.pdbx_seq_one_letter_code
_entity_poly.pdbx_strand_id
1 'polypeptide(L)'
;NEDTITANRVNPMGFVEKETTTIMKKEWDIALEKGDTLLAFHIPSGPGYTPERVKNSMKIAIDFYQKYFPELPIKGFWSESWLYDTRLSLILNENSNIVQVQRQFYNYPILEGDSMLRYEAFGDWKSDPGNIPLKTSLQKAAAEYMKSGKRFNTLSMIVIKEDVDKIGSMPYI
;
A
#
# COMPACT_ATOMS: atom_id res chain seq x y z
N ASN A 1 -7.10 29.80 2.25
CA ASN A 1 -6.19 30.86 1.80
C ASN A 1 -5.58 30.39 0.49
N GLU A 2 -5.47 31.26 -0.52
CA GLU A 2 -4.98 30.90 -1.85
C GLU A 2 -3.54 30.37 -1.84
N ASP A 3 -2.73 30.79 -0.87
CA ASP A 3 -1.31 30.45 -0.76
C ASP A 3 -0.99 29.25 0.14
N THR A 4 -1.99 28.72 0.83
CA THR A 4 -1.77 27.64 1.82
C THR A 4 -2.70 26.46 1.60
N ILE A 5 -2.26 25.29 2.05
CA ILE A 5 -3.08 24.09 2.22
C ILE A 5 -3.06 23.70 3.69
N THR A 6 -4.25 23.52 4.28
CA THR A 6 -4.39 22.99 5.64
C THR A 6 -5.11 21.65 5.55
N ALA A 7 -4.47 20.59 6.01
CA ALA A 7 -5.00 19.23 5.97
C ALA A 7 -4.39 18.37 7.08
N ASN A 8 -5.02 17.23 7.33
CA ASN A 8 -4.43 16.18 8.13
C ASN A 8 -3.37 15.45 7.31
N ARG A 9 -2.18 15.29 7.86
CA ARG A 9 -1.15 14.48 7.22
C ARG A 9 -1.50 13.00 7.30
N VAL A 10 -1.10 12.26 6.30
CA VAL A 10 -0.99 10.80 6.38
C VAL A 10 0.48 10.49 6.63
N ASN A 11 0.79 9.78 7.72
CA ASN A 11 2.18 9.39 7.97
C ASN A 11 2.56 8.19 7.08
N PRO A 12 3.87 7.89 6.94
CA PRO A 12 4.32 6.79 6.06
C PRO A 12 3.77 5.41 6.42
N MET A 13 3.27 5.24 7.64
CA MET A 13 2.61 4.01 8.09
C MET A 13 1.14 3.91 7.65
N GLY A 14 0.63 4.87 6.91
CA GLY A 14 -0.74 4.87 6.40
C GLY A 14 -1.80 5.35 7.40
N PHE A 15 -1.40 6.05 8.46
CA PHE A 15 -2.34 6.60 9.43
C PHE A 15 -2.51 8.11 9.27
N VAL A 16 -3.76 8.55 9.33
CA VAL A 16 -4.11 9.98 9.34
C VAL A 16 -3.78 10.57 10.70
N GLU A 17 -2.98 11.62 10.72
CA GLU A 17 -2.67 12.36 11.93
C GLU A 17 -3.89 13.17 12.37
N LYS A 18 -4.13 13.25 13.69
CA LYS A 18 -5.29 13.98 14.24
C LYS A 18 -5.16 15.49 14.08
N GLU A 19 -3.93 15.97 14.14
CA GLU A 19 -3.62 17.38 14.05
C GLU A 19 -3.49 17.81 12.58
N THR A 20 -4.04 18.97 12.26
CA THR A 20 -3.87 19.55 10.93
C THR A 20 -2.51 20.21 10.80
N THR A 21 -1.92 20.10 9.63
CA THR A 21 -0.70 20.80 9.24
C THR A 21 -1.05 21.79 8.14
N THR A 22 -0.50 23.01 8.25
CA THR A 22 -0.60 24.04 7.21
C THR A 22 0.73 24.15 6.49
N ILE A 23 0.71 24.01 5.18
CA ILE A 23 1.89 24.15 4.32
C ILE A 23 1.70 25.32 3.36
N MET A 24 2.80 26.00 3.00
CA MET A 24 2.84 27.05 1.99
C MET A 24 2.99 26.41 0.61
N LYS A 25 2.05 26.64 -0.32
CA LYS A 25 2.10 26.05 -1.66
C LYS A 25 3.42 26.30 -2.40
N LYS A 26 4.03 27.45 -2.19
CA LYS A 26 5.32 27.81 -2.81
C LYS A 26 6.53 26.98 -2.35
N GLU A 27 6.39 26.22 -1.25
CA GLU A 27 7.44 25.42 -0.64
C GLU A 27 7.30 23.91 -0.96
N TRP A 28 6.22 23.55 -1.67
CA TRP A 28 5.86 22.16 -1.97
C TRP A 28 5.40 22.02 -3.40
N ASP A 29 5.85 20.97 -4.04
CA ASP A 29 5.36 20.57 -5.36
C ASP A 29 4.22 19.55 -5.22
N ILE A 30 3.27 19.63 -6.15
CA ILE A 30 2.19 18.63 -6.24
C ILE A 30 2.75 17.40 -6.96
N ALA A 31 2.95 16.32 -6.23
CA ALA A 31 3.41 15.06 -6.81
C ALA A 31 2.31 14.36 -7.64
N LEU A 32 1.09 14.34 -7.10
CA LEU A 32 -0.08 13.73 -7.74
C LEU A 32 -1.34 14.53 -7.46
N GLU A 33 -2.22 14.61 -8.45
CA GLU A 33 -3.52 15.26 -8.31
C GLU A 33 -4.63 14.47 -9.02
N LYS A 34 -5.87 14.88 -8.77
CA LYS A 34 -7.03 14.24 -9.41
C LYS A 34 -6.97 14.40 -10.93
N GLY A 35 -6.97 13.27 -11.62
CA GLY A 35 -6.90 13.21 -13.08
C GLY A 35 -5.56 12.69 -13.60
N ASP A 36 -4.55 12.59 -12.74
CA ASP A 36 -3.27 11.96 -13.10
C ASP A 36 -3.47 10.47 -13.42
N THR A 37 -2.71 9.99 -14.40
CA THR A 37 -2.75 8.59 -14.83
C THR A 37 -1.78 7.75 -14.01
N LEU A 38 -2.30 6.78 -13.29
CA LEU A 38 -1.52 5.77 -12.56
C LEU A 38 -1.78 4.38 -13.15
N LEU A 39 -0.76 3.54 -13.17
CA LEU A 39 -0.91 2.13 -13.52
C LEU A 39 -1.36 1.34 -12.30
N ALA A 40 -2.41 0.52 -12.47
CA ALA A 40 -2.85 -0.39 -11.44
C ALA A 40 -1.83 -1.52 -11.25
N PHE A 41 -1.37 -1.71 -10.01
CA PHE A 41 -0.46 -2.78 -9.64
C PHE A 41 -1.22 -3.88 -8.91
N HIS A 42 -1.19 -5.09 -9.45
CA HIS A 42 -1.83 -6.27 -8.85
C HIS A 42 -0.78 -7.23 -8.27
N ILE A 43 -1.08 -7.80 -7.12
CA ILE A 43 -0.23 -8.77 -6.43
C ILE A 43 -0.72 -10.18 -6.80
N PRO A 44 0.00 -10.93 -7.63
CA PRO A 44 -0.37 -12.30 -7.95
C PRO A 44 -0.18 -13.20 -6.72
N SER A 45 -0.99 -14.25 -6.63
CA SER A 45 -0.79 -15.29 -5.61
C SER A 45 0.52 -16.05 -5.86
N GLY A 46 1.19 -16.48 -4.78
CA GLY A 46 2.39 -17.30 -4.85
C GLY A 46 3.64 -16.67 -4.25
N PRO A 47 4.78 -17.35 -4.32
CA PRO A 47 6.04 -16.85 -3.79
C PRO A 47 6.62 -15.76 -4.68
N GLY A 48 7.29 -14.80 -4.08
CA GLY A 48 8.09 -13.82 -4.83
C GLY A 48 7.64 -12.38 -4.74
N TYR A 49 6.75 -12.05 -3.83
CA TYR A 49 6.43 -10.66 -3.50
C TYR A 49 7.58 -10.05 -2.70
N THR A 50 8.60 -9.57 -3.41
CA THR A 50 9.81 -8.95 -2.84
C THR A 50 10.01 -7.55 -3.43
N PRO A 51 10.70 -6.62 -2.72
CA PRO A 51 10.98 -5.29 -3.24
C PRO A 51 11.66 -5.31 -4.61
N GLU A 52 12.62 -6.19 -4.81
CA GLU A 52 13.34 -6.32 -6.08
C GLU A 52 12.42 -6.70 -7.24
N ARG A 53 11.58 -7.73 -7.07
CA ARG A 53 10.65 -8.17 -8.11
C ARG A 53 9.59 -7.13 -8.40
N VAL A 54 9.10 -6.45 -7.39
CA VAL A 54 8.16 -5.33 -7.55
C VAL A 54 8.80 -4.21 -8.36
N LYS A 55 9.99 -3.78 -7.98
CA LYS A 55 10.77 -2.78 -8.73
C LYS A 55 10.93 -3.18 -10.21
N ASN A 56 11.39 -4.40 -10.45
CA ASN A 56 11.61 -4.89 -11.81
C ASN A 56 10.31 -4.93 -12.63
N SER A 57 9.21 -5.38 -12.03
CA SER A 57 7.90 -5.40 -12.69
C SER A 57 7.43 -3.99 -13.07
N MET A 58 7.58 -3.03 -12.17
CA MET A 58 7.22 -1.63 -12.43
C MET A 58 8.09 -1.01 -13.52
N LYS A 59 9.38 -1.29 -13.54
CA LYS A 59 10.29 -0.82 -14.62
C LYS A 59 9.87 -1.38 -15.98
N ILE A 60 9.60 -2.68 -16.05
CA ILE A 60 9.13 -3.32 -17.31
C ILE A 60 7.82 -2.67 -17.77
N ALA A 61 6.90 -2.38 -16.84
CA ALA A 61 5.65 -1.72 -17.17
C ALA A 61 5.88 -0.29 -17.69
N ILE A 62 6.75 0.50 -17.06
CA ILE A 62 7.11 1.84 -17.54
C ILE A 62 7.65 1.78 -18.97
N ASP A 63 8.63 0.90 -19.21
CA ASP A 63 9.24 0.75 -20.54
C ASP A 63 8.21 0.32 -21.59
N PHE A 64 7.32 -0.61 -21.23
CA PHE A 64 6.25 -1.09 -22.11
C PHE A 64 5.31 0.06 -22.49
N TYR A 65 4.80 0.80 -21.50
CA TYR A 65 3.85 1.89 -21.77
C TYR A 65 4.51 3.05 -22.52
N GLN A 66 5.75 3.40 -22.20
CA GLN A 66 6.49 4.42 -22.95
C GLN A 66 6.68 4.04 -24.41
N LYS A 67 6.88 2.76 -24.70
CA LYS A 67 7.09 2.27 -26.06
C LYS A 67 5.80 2.20 -26.88
N TYR A 68 4.72 1.71 -26.28
CA TYR A 68 3.49 1.36 -27.01
C TYR A 68 2.35 2.35 -26.81
N PHE A 69 2.42 3.18 -25.77
CA PHE A 69 1.42 4.19 -25.41
C PHE A 69 2.07 5.49 -24.98
N PRO A 70 2.94 6.08 -25.83
CA PRO A 70 3.74 7.26 -25.45
C PRO A 70 2.89 8.50 -25.12
N GLU A 71 1.63 8.53 -25.56
CA GLU A 71 0.68 9.60 -25.30
C GLU A 71 0.13 9.57 -23.86
N LEU A 72 0.29 8.46 -23.13
CA LEU A 72 -0.20 8.35 -21.76
C LEU A 72 0.80 8.94 -20.76
N PRO A 73 0.47 10.06 -20.08
CA PRO A 73 1.35 10.70 -19.11
C PRO A 73 1.35 9.96 -17.76
N ILE A 74 1.94 8.75 -17.74
CA ILE A 74 1.97 7.93 -16.53
C ILE A 74 2.82 8.60 -15.46
N LYS A 75 2.20 8.86 -14.31
CA LYS A 75 2.81 9.49 -13.13
C LYS A 75 3.32 8.49 -12.09
N GLY A 76 2.86 7.24 -12.12
CA GLY A 76 3.27 6.25 -11.13
C GLY A 76 2.37 5.02 -11.12
N PHE A 77 2.36 4.36 -9.98
CA PHE A 77 1.56 3.15 -9.73
C PHE A 77 0.66 3.34 -8.52
N TRP A 78 -0.45 2.63 -8.55
CA TRP A 78 -1.45 2.59 -7.50
C TRP A 78 -1.93 1.16 -7.30
N SER A 79 -2.26 0.80 -6.07
CA SER A 79 -2.88 -0.48 -5.74
C SER A 79 -3.64 -0.40 -4.42
N GLU A 80 -4.58 -1.29 -4.23
CA GLU A 80 -5.31 -1.51 -2.98
C GLU A 80 -5.13 -2.95 -2.52
N SER A 81 -4.80 -3.13 -1.24
CA SER A 81 -4.68 -4.45 -0.66
C SER A 81 -4.67 -4.38 0.87
N TRP A 82 -5.19 -5.43 1.50
CA TRP A 82 -4.97 -5.68 2.92
C TRP A 82 -3.49 -5.92 3.27
N LEU A 83 -2.68 -6.34 2.27
CA LEU A 83 -1.23 -6.52 2.42
C LEU A 83 -0.48 -5.19 2.65
N TYR A 84 -1.11 -4.05 2.41
CA TYR A 84 -0.54 -2.73 2.71
C TYR A 84 -0.84 -2.24 4.13
N ASP A 85 -1.66 -2.95 4.89
CA ASP A 85 -1.88 -2.61 6.29
C ASP A 85 -0.61 -2.80 7.11
N THR A 86 0.00 -1.71 7.51
CA THR A 86 1.27 -1.71 8.23
C THR A 86 1.19 -2.37 9.62
N ARG A 87 -0.03 -2.58 10.15
CA ARG A 87 -0.25 -3.40 11.37
C ARG A 87 0.12 -4.87 11.18
N LEU A 88 0.26 -5.34 9.94
CA LEU A 88 0.83 -6.67 9.68
C LEU A 88 2.26 -6.81 10.25
N SER A 89 3.00 -5.72 10.38
CA SER A 89 4.31 -5.73 11.03
C SER A 89 4.26 -6.07 12.53
N LEU A 90 3.08 -6.00 13.16
CA LEU A 90 2.90 -6.40 14.56
C LEU A 90 2.79 -7.93 14.73
N ILE A 91 2.51 -8.65 13.65
CA ILE A 91 2.28 -10.10 13.66
C ILE A 91 3.23 -10.87 12.73
N LEU A 92 3.95 -10.18 11.88
CA LEU A 92 4.94 -10.74 10.96
C LEU A 92 6.34 -10.29 11.36
N ASN A 93 7.33 -11.13 11.01
CA ASN A 93 8.73 -10.74 11.15
C ASN A 93 9.02 -9.50 10.29
N GLU A 94 9.81 -8.56 10.81
CA GLU A 94 10.21 -7.35 10.08
C GLU A 94 10.93 -7.64 8.75
N ASN A 95 11.61 -8.79 8.65
CA ASN A 95 12.28 -9.25 7.44
C ASN A 95 11.36 -10.04 6.50
N SER A 96 10.06 -10.18 6.81
CA SER A 96 9.13 -10.80 5.89
C SER A 96 8.96 -9.97 4.62
N ASN A 97 8.82 -10.63 3.48
CA ASN A 97 8.65 -9.96 2.19
C ASN A 97 7.49 -8.95 2.21
N ILE A 98 6.38 -9.29 2.87
CA ILE A 98 5.21 -8.41 2.99
C ILE A 98 5.60 -7.10 3.67
N VAL A 99 6.24 -7.17 4.84
CA VAL A 99 6.66 -5.98 5.60
C VAL A 99 7.70 -5.18 4.82
N GLN A 100 8.66 -5.86 4.18
CA GLN A 100 9.68 -5.20 3.38
C GLN A 100 9.10 -4.47 2.17
N VAL A 101 8.09 -5.04 1.50
CA VAL A 101 7.44 -4.37 0.36
C VAL A 101 6.54 -3.21 0.83
N GLN A 102 5.79 -3.37 1.93
CA GLN A 102 4.97 -2.27 2.48
C GLN A 102 5.78 -0.97 2.68
N ARG A 103 7.01 -1.10 3.17
CA ARG A 103 7.91 0.02 3.47
C ARG A 103 8.45 0.74 2.23
N GLN A 104 8.21 0.21 1.03
CA GLN A 104 8.66 0.83 -0.21
C GLN A 104 7.66 1.85 -0.77
N PHE A 105 6.46 1.94 -0.20
CA PHE A 105 5.36 2.70 -0.75
C PHE A 105 4.87 3.79 0.20
N TYR A 106 4.26 4.81 -0.37
CA TYR A 106 3.43 5.72 0.39
C TYR A 106 2.06 5.09 0.59
N ASN A 107 1.81 4.59 1.79
CA ASN A 107 0.54 3.95 2.13
C ASN A 107 -0.44 4.98 2.67
N TYR A 108 -1.73 4.84 2.33
CA TYR A 108 -2.78 5.71 2.85
C TYR A 108 -4.09 4.93 3.07
N PRO A 109 -4.90 5.37 4.05
CA PRO A 109 -6.12 4.66 4.38
C PRO A 109 -7.21 4.90 3.35
N ILE A 110 -8.05 3.88 3.15
CA ILE A 110 -9.30 3.97 2.38
C ILE A 110 -10.48 3.55 3.26
N LEU A 111 -11.69 3.88 2.83
CA LEU A 111 -12.93 3.57 3.57
C LEU A 111 -13.37 2.11 3.40
N GLU A 112 -12.42 1.20 3.47
CA GLU A 112 -12.66 -0.24 3.41
C GLU A 112 -12.06 -0.90 4.65
N GLY A 113 -12.86 -1.73 5.32
CA GLY A 113 -12.43 -2.45 6.53
C GLY A 113 -11.56 -3.67 6.22
N ASP A 114 -11.79 -4.75 6.96
CA ASP A 114 -11.04 -6.01 6.88
C ASP A 114 -11.64 -7.05 5.91
N SER A 115 -12.58 -6.64 5.07
CA SER A 115 -13.31 -7.54 4.16
C SER A 115 -12.38 -8.25 3.17
N MET A 116 -11.43 -7.53 2.58
CA MET A 116 -10.46 -8.11 1.65
C MET A 116 -9.56 -9.16 2.35
N LEU A 117 -9.06 -8.85 3.55
CA LEU A 117 -8.32 -9.83 4.37
C LEU A 117 -9.17 -11.09 4.61
N ARG A 118 -10.43 -10.92 4.98
CA ARG A 118 -11.34 -12.07 5.25
C ARG A 118 -11.50 -12.94 4.02
N TYR A 119 -11.76 -12.34 2.89
CA TYR A 119 -11.91 -13.05 1.63
C TYR A 119 -10.61 -13.75 1.22
N GLU A 120 -9.51 -13.04 1.12
CA GLU A 120 -8.24 -13.55 0.59
C GLU A 120 -7.55 -14.54 1.55
N ALA A 121 -7.57 -14.25 2.85
CA ALA A 121 -6.89 -15.09 3.83
C ALA A 121 -7.79 -16.20 4.39
N PHE A 122 -9.10 -15.99 4.49
CA PHE A 122 -10.01 -16.91 5.15
C PHE A 122 -11.11 -17.46 4.24
N GLY A 123 -11.19 -17.01 2.99
CA GLY A 123 -12.05 -17.58 1.96
C GLY A 123 -13.47 -17.04 1.88
N ASP A 124 -13.86 -16.12 2.76
CA ASP A 124 -15.18 -15.47 2.72
C ASP A 124 -15.15 -14.09 3.38
N TRP A 125 -15.87 -13.11 2.80
CA TRP A 125 -15.99 -11.74 3.28
C TRP A 125 -16.48 -11.59 4.73
N LYS A 126 -17.27 -12.56 5.18
CA LYS A 126 -17.87 -12.59 6.52
C LYS A 126 -17.26 -13.65 7.43
N SER A 127 -16.19 -14.33 6.99
CA SER A 127 -15.56 -15.39 7.78
C SER A 127 -15.22 -14.94 9.19
N ASP A 128 -15.61 -15.75 10.15
CA ASP A 128 -15.04 -15.69 11.49
C ASP A 128 -13.77 -16.55 11.52
N PRO A 129 -12.58 -15.92 11.68
CA PRO A 129 -11.33 -16.67 11.75
C PRO A 129 -11.27 -17.72 12.86
N GLY A 130 -12.19 -17.64 13.83
CA GLY A 130 -12.34 -18.64 14.90
C GLY A 130 -12.92 -19.96 14.44
N ASN A 131 -13.64 -19.99 13.33
CA ASN A 131 -14.48 -21.12 12.91
C ASN A 131 -13.98 -21.81 11.64
N ILE A 132 -12.79 -21.48 11.14
CA ILE A 132 -12.23 -22.07 9.94
C ILE A 132 -10.86 -22.73 10.19
N PRO A 133 -10.48 -23.76 9.43
CA PRO A 133 -9.15 -24.34 9.50
C PRO A 133 -8.07 -23.35 9.05
N LEU A 134 -7.19 -22.97 9.96
CA LEU A 134 -6.07 -22.05 9.68
C LEU A 134 -4.85 -22.87 9.23
N LYS A 135 -4.48 -22.72 7.96
CA LYS A 135 -3.43 -23.52 7.30
C LYS A 135 -2.04 -22.84 7.37
N THR A 136 -1.97 -21.52 7.20
CA THR A 136 -0.71 -20.78 7.13
C THR A 136 -0.39 -20.07 8.44
N SER A 137 0.90 -19.77 8.66
CA SER A 137 1.32 -18.97 9.81
C SER A 137 0.69 -17.57 9.80
N LEU A 138 0.55 -16.97 8.63
CA LEU A 138 -0.12 -15.69 8.47
C LEU A 138 -1.59 -15.75 8.88
N GLN A 139 -2.34 -16.79 8.43
CA GLN A 139 -3.74 -16.97 8.84
C GLN A 139 -3.86 -17.09 10.36
N LYS A 140 -2.99 -17.89 10.99
CA LYS A 140 -2.99 -18.09 12.44
C LYS A 140 -2.72 -16.79 13.20
N ALA A 141 -1.67 -16.08 12.81
CA ALA A 141 -1.30 -14.81 13.45
C ALA A 141 -2.37 -13.72 13.25
N ALA A 142 -2.95 -13.62 12.05
CA ALA A 142 -4.02 -12.66 11.77
C ALA A 142 -5.30 -13.00 12.56
N ALA A 143 -5.67 -14.28 12.64
CA ALA A 143 -6.83 -14.72 13.42
C ALA A 143 -6.67 -14.41 14.92
N GLU A 144 -5.49 -14.66 15.49
CA GLU A 144 -5.18 -14.35 16.89
C GLU A 144 -5.26 -12.85 17.16
N TYR A 145 -4.68 -12.03 16.27
CA TYR A 145 -4.76 -10.56 16.35
C TYR A 145 -6.22 -10.09 16.33
N MET A 146 -7.06 -10.63 15.44
CA MET A 146 -8.47 -10.28 15.34
C MET A 146 -9.28 -10.74 16.54
N LYS A 147 -9.00 -11.95 17.11
CA LYS A 147 -9.62 -12.45 18.34
C LYS A 147 -9.33 -11.56 19.55
N SER A 148 -8.22 -10.83 19.56
CA SER A 148 -7.92 -9.83 20.61
C SER A 148 -8.73 -8.55 20.51
N GLY A 149 -9.72 -8.48 19.63
CA GLY A 149 -10.59 -7.31 19.42
C GLY A 149 -9.99 -6.25 18.49
N LYS A 150 -8.84 -6.53 17.90
CA LYS A 150 -8.16 -5.65 16.94
C LYS A 150 -8.63 -5.94 15.52
N ARG A 151 -8.41 -4.99 14.60
CA ARG A 151 -8.83 -5.12 13.20
C ARG A 151 -7.72 -4.67 12.27
N PHE A 152 -7.72 -5.28 11.09
CA PHE A 152 -6.97 -4.81 9.93
C PHE A 152 -7.86 -3.93 9.06
N ASN A 153 -7.26 -3.22 8.13
CA ASN A 153 -7.96 -2.49 7.10
C ASN A 153 -7.32 -2.80 5.73
N THR A 154 -8.05 -2.53 4.68
CA THR A 154 -7.48 -2.38 3.35
C THR A 154 -6.88 -0.99 3.27
N LEU A 155 -5.65 -0.87 2.78
CA LEU A 155 -5.00 0.39 2.47
C LEU A 155 -4.73 0.47 0.97
N SER A 156 -4.61 1.69 0.48
CA SER A 156 -4.02 1.95 -0.83
C SER A 156 -2.55 2.27 -0.69
N MET A 157 -1.80 2.03 -1.76
CA MET A 157 -0.42 2.47 -1.90
C MET A 157 -0.24 3.32 -3.16
N ILE A 158 0.73 4.21 -3.11
CA ILE A 158 1.25 4.96 -4.26
C ILE A 158 2.77 4.84 -4.28
N VAL A 159 3.31 4.77 -5.49
CA VAL A 159 4.71 5.09 -5.78
C VAL A 159 4.74 5.95 -7.05
N ILE A 160 5.36 7.11 -6.98
CA ILE A 160 5.54 7.95 -8.16
C ILE A 160 6.63 7.36 -9.07
N LYS A 161 6.53 7.64 -10.37
CA LYS A 161 7.40 7.06 -11.38
C LYS A 161 8.89 7.28 -11.10
N GLU A 162 9.24 8.48 -10.65
CA GLU A 162 10.60 8.92 -10.32
C GLU A 162 11.19 8.16 -9.12
N ASP A 163 10.34 7.59 -8.27
CA ASP A 163 10.77 6.85 -7.08
C ASP A 163 10.85 5.33 -7.29
N VAL A 164 10.44 4.83 -8.45
CA VAL A 164 10.52 3.38 -8.74
C VAL A 164 11.96 2.86 -8.62
N ASP A 165 12.94 3.63 -9.06
CA ASP A 165 14.36 3.26 -8.92
C ASP A 165 14.87 3.27 -7.47
N LYS A 166 14.16 3.92 -6.56
CA LYS A 166 14.48 3.96 -5.14
C LYS A 166 13.86 2.81 -4.34
N ILE A 167 13.00 1.99 -4.96
CA ILE A 167 12.45 0.78 -4.31
C ILE A 167 13.61 -0.12 -3.87
N GLY A 168 13.59 -0.51 -2.62
CA GLY A 168 14.68 -1.19 -1.90
C GLY A 168 15.37 -0.31 -0.86
N SER A 169 15.17 1.02 -0.91
CA SER A 169 15.73 1.99 0.04
C SER A 169 14.70 2.67 0.95
N MET A 170 13.42 2.23 0.91
CA MET A 170 12.32 2.81 1.70
C MET A 170 12.14 4.32 1.45
N PRO A 171 11.83 4.73 0.21
CA PRO A 171 11.91 6.13 -0.20
C PRO A 171 10.91 7.08 0.49
N TYR A 172 9.92 6.53 1.18
CA TYR A 172 8.87 7.30 1.86
C TYR A 172 8.93 7.26 3.40
N ILE A 173 9.92 6.58 3.98
CA ILE A 173 10.10 6.44 5.44
C ILE A 173 11.34 7.17 5.93
#